data_789934e09d4a56fd256aee258665bc11
#
_entry.id   789934e09d4a56fd256aee258665bc11
#
_cell.length_a   1.000
_cell.length_b   1.000
_cell.length_c   1.000
_cell.angle_alpha   90.00
_cell.angle_beta   90.00
_cell.angle_gamma   90.00
#
_symmetry.space_group_name_H-M   'P 1'
#
loop_
_entity.id
_entity.type
_entity.pdbx_description
1 polymer ?
#
loop_
_entity_poly.entity_id
_entity_poly.type
_entity_poly.pdbx_seq_one_letter_code
_entity_poly.pdbx_strand_id
1 'polypeptide(L)'
;MKIKSFFAKPFAAYIHRTIQKEKHTALLDQARIFQQLVKVGSKTAYGRHIKLIEGVDYQSFKNLVPLQDYEGLSPWIEKIKQGAQNVLWKGKPLYLAKTSGTTSGVKYIPITKDSIPNHINTARNALLCYMAES
;
A
#
# COMPACT_ATOMS: atom_id res chain seq x y z
N MET A 1 0.47 11.12 34.02
CA MET A 1 0.56 11.17 32.54
C MET A 1 1.90 11.67 31.98
N LYS A 2 2.71 12.39 32.76
CA LYS A 2 3.98 13.03 32.29
C LYS A 2 5.16 12.07 32.02
N ILE A 3 5.26 10.91 32.70
CA ILE A 3 6.42 10.00 32.59
C ILE A 3 6.46 9.26 31.24
N LYS A 4 5.32 8.84 30.70
CA LYS A 4 5.26 8.16 29.40
C LYS A 4 5.66 9.08 28.24
N SER A 5 5.32 10.35 28.32
CA SER A 5 5.70 11.37 27.36
C SER A 5 7.22 11.64 27.34
N PHE A 6 7.88 11.58 28.49
CA PHE A 6 9.33 11.80 28.61
C PHE A 6 10.15 10.76 27.82
N PHE A 7 9.76 9.48 27.88
CA PHE A 7 10.44 8.42 27.13
C PHE A 7 10.04 8.37 25.65
N ALA A 8 8.84 8.83 25.29
CA ALA A 8 8.38 8.83 23.92
C ALA A 8 9.04 9.91 23.06
N LYS A 9 9.39 11.06 23.62
CA LYS A 9 10.01 12.20 22.89
C LYS A 9 11.35 11.85 22.21
N PRO A 10 12.34 11.21 22.86
CA PRO A 10 13.58 10.82 22.19
C PRO A 10 13.34 9.85 21.01
N PHE A 11 12.44 8.91 21.19
CA PHE A 11 12.07 7.98 20.11
C PHE A 11 11.35 8.69 18.97
N ALA A 12 10.42 9.59 19.26
CA ALA A 12 9.74 10.42 18.27
C ALA A 12 10.75 11.28 17.48
N ALA A 13 11.70 11.93 18.17
CA ALA A 13 12.76 12.72 17.53
C ALA A 13 13.65 11.86 16.63
N TYR A 14 13.98 10.64 17.05
CA TYR A 14 14.76 9.70 16.23
C TYR A 14 13.99 9.34 14.93
N ILE A 15 12.72 8.96 15.04
CA ILE A 15 11.88 8.62 13.88
C ILE A 15 11.72 9.83 12.95
N HIS A 16 11.43 11.00 13.51
CA HIS A 16 11.32 12.24 12.73
C HIS A 16 12.61 12.52 11.94
N ARG A 17 13.79 12.44 12.57
CA ARG A 17 15.07 12.62 11.89
C ARG A 17 15.31 11.59 10.77
N THR A 18 14.91 10.34 10.99
CA THR A 18 15.00 9.28 9.97
C THR A 18 14.16 9.64 8.76
N ILE A 19 12.89 10.03 8.96
CA ILE A 19 11.98 10.43 7.88
C ILE A 19 12.51 11.66 7.13
N GLN A 20 13.09 12.65 7.84
CA GLN A 20 13.70 13.80 7.18
C GLN A 20 14.89 13.42 6.28
N LYS A 21 15.69 12.42 6.68
CA LYS A 21 16.77 11.89 5.83
C LYS A 21 16.25 11.15 4.60
N GLU A 22 15.17 10.37 4.75
CA GLU A 22 14.55 9.62 3.65
C GLU A 22 13.98 10.52 2.55
N LYS A 23 13.68 11.79 2.84
CA LYS A 23 13.29 12.78 1.81
C LYS A 23 14.34 12.94 0.70
N HIS A 24 15.60 12.79 1.00
CA HIS A 24 16.67 12.92 0.03
C HIS A 24 16.77 11.72 -0.92
N THR A 25 16.23 10.58 -0.55
CA THR A 25 16.22 9.35 -1.39
C THR A 25 14.84 9.08 -2.00
N ALA A 26 13.86 9.96 -1.79
CA ALA A 26 12.45 9.72 -2.14
C ALA A 26 12.24 9.27 -3.59
N LEU A 27 12.93 9.89 -4.58
CA LEU A 27 12.80 9.52 -5.99
C LEU A 27 13.40 8.14 -6.28
N LEU A 28 14.54 7.81 -5.66
CA LEU A 28 15.17 6.50 -5.79
C LEU A 28 14.30 5.42 -5.14
N ASP A 29 13.76 5.71 -3.97
CA ASP A 29 12.86 4.80 -3.27
C ASP A 29 11.57 4.59 -4.03
N GLN A 30 10.99 5.64 -4.62
CA GLN A 30 9.82 5.53 -5.49
C GLN A 30 10.09 4.61 -6.69
N ALA A 31 11.22 4.78 -7.37
CA ALA A 31 11.58 3.94 -8.51
C ALA A 31 11.77 2.47 -8.07
N ARG A 32 12.45 2.23 -6.96
CA ARG A 32 12.65 0.90 -6.40
C ARG A 32 11.32 0.23 -6.01
N ILE A 33 10.45 0.96 -5.32
CA ILE A 33 9.12 0.45 -4.93
C ILE A 33 8.28 0.16 -6.16
N PHE A 34 8.28 1.03 -7.16
CA PHE A 34 7.57 0.82 -8.42
C PHE A 34 7.98 -0.50 -9.06
N GLN A 35 9.29 -0.74 -9.24
CA GLN A 35 9.79 -1.99 -9.82
C GLN A 35 9.41 -3.22 -8.98
N GLN A 36 9.45 -3.10 -7.66
CA GLN A 36 9.02 -4.18 -6.77
C GLN A 36 7.51 -4.49 -6.92
N LEU A 37 6.66 -3.46 -7.01
CA LEU A 37 5.23 -3.62 -7.22
C LEU A 37 4.92 -4.26 -8.58
N VAL A 38 5.58 -3.81 -9.64
CA VAL A 38 5.44 -4.36 -10.99
C VAL A 38 5.88 -5.84 -11.00
N LYS A 39 7.03 -6.15 -10.42
CA LYS A 39 7.55 -7.53 -10.32
C LYS A 39 6.57 -8.49 -9.66
N VAL A 40 5.92 -8.07 -8.58
CA VAL A 40 4.94 -8.91 -7.88
C VAL A 40 3.61 -8.90 -8.64
N GLY A 41 3.17 -7.73 -9.10
CA GLY A 41 1.91 -7.54 -9.80
C GLY A 41 1.82 -8.33 -11.09
N SER A 42 2.91 -8.42 -11.88
CA SER A 42 2.94 -9.18 -13.13
C SER A 42 2.61 -10.68 -12.96
N LYS A 43 2.83 -11.22 -11.78
CA LYS A 43 2.58 -12.65 -11.45
C LYS A 43 1.15 -12.90 -10.94
N THR A 44 0.33 -11.87 -10.78
CA THR A 44 -1.06 -11.99 -10.35
C THR A 44 -2.00 -12.34 -11.50
N ALA A 45 -3.23 -12.76 -11.19
CA ALA A 45 -4.24 -13.01 -12.21
C ALA A 45 -4.59 -11.74 -12.99
N TYR A 46 -4.72 -10.60 -12.29
CA TYR A 46 -4.95 -9.31 -12.91
C TYR A 46 -3.76 -8.86 -13.78
N GLY A 47 -2.53 -8.97 -13.26
CA GLY A 47 -1.32 -8.60 -14.00
C GLY A 47 -1.17 -9.38 -15.31
N ARG A 48 -1.45 -10.69 -15.29
CA ARG A 48 -1.48 -11.51 -16.51
C ARG A 48 -2.58 -11.10 -17.48
N HIS A 49 -3.76 -10.75 -16.96
CA HIS A 49 -4.88 -10.28 -17.77
C HIS A 49 -4.54 -9.02 -18.56
N ILE A 50 -3.90 -8.05 -17.92
CA ILE A 50 -3.46 -6.81 -18.57
C ILE A 50 -2.08 -6.94 -19.25
N LYS A 51 -1.50 -8.14 -19.30
CA LYS A 51 -0.18 -8.42 -19.88
C LYS A 51 0.97 -7.61 -19.25
N LEU A 52 0.89 -7.34 -17.95
CA LEU A 52 1.94 -6.64 -17.21
C LEU A 52 3.22 -7.48 -17.18
N ILE A 53 4.33 -6.91 -17.60
CA ILE A 53 5.65 -7.55 -17.65
C ILE A 53 6.55 -7.03 -16.53
N GLU A 54 7.37 -7.92 -15.95
CA GLU A 54 8.40 -7.54 -14.97
C GLU A 54 9.43 -6.62 -15.64
N GLY A 55 9.85 -5.56 -14.95
CA GLY A 55 10.85 -4.62 -15.45
C GLY A 55 10.32 -3.52 -16.39
N VAL A 56 9.00 -3.46 -16.62
CA VAL A 56 8.42 -2.38 -17.43
C VAL A 56 8.76 -1.02 -16.82
N ASP A 57 9.11 -0.04 -17.67
CA ASP A 57 9.31 1.34 -17.24
C ASP A 57 7.97 2.04 -16.94
N TYR A 58 8.03 3.20 -16.29
CA TYR A 58 6.83 3.92 -15.87
C TYR A 58 5.95 4.39 -17.05
N GLN A 59 6.55 4.79 -18.17
CA GLN A 59 5.78 5.25 -19.32
C GLN A 59 5.04 4.09 -19.99
N SER A 60 5.72 2.97 -20.19
CA SER A 60 5.13 1.73 -20.70
C SER A 60 4.07 1.18 -19.77
N PHE A 61 4.30 1.25 -18.44
CA PHE A 61 3.29 0.90 -17.44
C PHE A 61 2.01 1.73 -17.59
N LYS A 62 2.11 3.04 -17.75
CA LYS A 62 0.94 3.93 -17.95
C LYS A 62 0.12 3.58 -19.20
N ASN A 63 0.80 3.15 -20.25
CA ASN A 63 0.14 2.76 -21.49
C ASN A 63 -0.52 1.38 -21.40
N LEU A 64 0.04 0.50 -20.57
CA LEU A 64 -0.40 -0.89 -20.43
C LEU A 64 -1.52 -1.06 -19.40
N VAL A 65 -1.44 -0.33 -18.29
CA VAL A 65 -2.35 -0.48 -17.16
C VAL A 65 -3.52 0.50 -17.31
N PRO A 66 -4.74 0.02 -17.57
CA PRO A 66 -5.89 0.91 -17.72
C PRO A 66 -6.24 1.57 -16.38
N LEU A 67 -6.70 2.81 -16.43
CA LEU A 67 -7.33 3.45 -15.29
C LEU A 67 -8.61 2.67 -14.93
N GLN A 68 -8.73 2.31 -13.66
CA GLN A 68 -9.85 1.54 -13.15
C GLN A 68 -10.45 2.25 -11.93
N ASP A 69 -11.77 2.31 -11.89
CA ASP A 69 -12.51 2.58 -10.68
C ASP A 69 -12.77 1.28 -9.90
N TYR A 70 -13.52 1.38 -8.81
CA TYR A 70 -13.87 0.20 -8.02
C TYR A 70 -14.72 -0.80 -8.81
N GLU A 71 -15.62 -0.32 -9.65
CA GLU A 71 -16.53 -1.15 -10.43
C GLU A 71 -15.76 -1.99 -11.46
N GLY A 72 -14.77 -1.40 -12.11
CA GLY A 72 -13.85 -2.12 -13.01
C GLY A 72 -13.01 -3.18 -12.29
N LEU A 73 -12.70 -2.98 -11.01
CA LEU A 73 -11.97 -3.96 -10.20
C LEU A 73 -12.89 -4.96 -9.50
N SER A 74 -14.18 -4.70 -9.41
CA SER A 74 -15.16 -5.53 -8.68
C SER A 74 -15.12 -7.02 -9.07
N PRO A 75 -15.01 -7.42 -10.35
CA PRO A 75 -14.94 -8.83 -10.72
C PRO A 75 -13.72 -9.56 -10.10
N TRP A 76 -12.61 -8.83 -9.90
CA TRP A 76 -11.41 -9.37 -9.26
C TRP A 76 -11.57 -9.46 -7.74
N ILE A 77 -12.26 -8.49 -7.14
CA ILE A 77 -12.61 -8.51 -5.72
C ILE A 77 -13.55 -9.68 -5.41
N GLU A 78 -14.54 -9.95 -6.27
CA GLU A 78 -15.43 -11.10 -6.08
C GLU A 78 -14.68 -12.44 -6.14
N LYS A 79 -13.70 -12.60 -7.02
CA LYS A 79 -12.82 -13.79 -7.01
C LYS A 79 -12.09 -13.95 -5.68
N ILE A 80 -11.60 -12.83 -5.12
CA ILE A 80 -10.94 -12.84 -3.80
C ILE A 80 -11.92 -13.23 -2.70
N LYS A 81 -13.13 -12.72 -2.70
CA LYS A 81 -14.18 -13.07 -1.74
C LYS A 81 -14.54 -14.56 -1.81
N GLN A 82 -14.50 -15.15 -2.99
CA GLN A 82 -14.69 -16.58 -3.23
C GLN A 82 -13.47 -17.43 -2.82
N GLY A 83 -12.41 -16.81 -2.31
CA GLY A 83 -11.23 -17.50 -1.79
C GLY A 83 -10.08 -17.65 -2.78
N ALA A 84 -10.16 -17.07 -3.98
CA ALA A 84 -9.08 -17.11 -4.95
C ALA A 84 -7.83 -16.40 -4.42
N GLN A 85 -6.66 -16.95 -4.75
CA GLN A 85 -5.36 -16.41 -4.35
C GLN A 85 -4.65 -15.78 -5.55
N ASN A 86 -3.65 -14.93 -5.27
CA ASN A 86 -2.83 -14.29 -6.32
C ASN A 86 -3.66 -13.53 -7.36
N VAL A 87 -4.77 -12.91 -6.95
CA VAL A 87 -5.67 -12.19 -7.85
C VAL A 87 -5.14 -10.80 -8.17
N LEU A 88 -5.16 -9.87 -7.20
CA LEU A 88 -4.63 -8.51 -7.31
C LEU A 88 -3.25 -8.36 -6.67
N TRP A 89 -2.92 -9.24 -5.75
CA TRP A 89 -1.62 -9.32 -5.08
C TRP A 89 -1.29 -10.78 -4.78
N LYS A 90 -0.03 -11.08 -4.48
CA LYS A 90 0.42 -12.43 -4.15
C LYS A 90 -0.26 -12.95 -2.87
N GLY A 91 -0.59 -14.21 -2.85
CA GLY A 91 -1.21 -14.91 -1.73
C GLY A 91 -2.70 -14.58 -1.60
N LYS A 92 -3.24 -14.89 -0.42
CA LYS A 92 -4.61 -14.59 -0.01
C LYS A 92 -4.59 -13.37 0.92
N PRO A 93 -5.50 -12.38 0.78
CA PRO A 93 -5.61 -11.31 1.76
C PRO A 93 -6.00 -11.87 3.13
N LEU A 94 -5.51 -11.23 4.18
CA LEU A 94 -5.87 -11.58 5.57
C LEU A 94 -7.26 -11.09 5.93
N TYR A 95 -7.63 -9.91 5.42
CA TYR A 95 -8.90 -9.24 5.69
C TYR A 95 -9.44 -8.60 4.42
N LEU A 96 -10.75 -8.37 4.43
CA LEU A 96 -11.44 -7.50 3.49
C LEU A 96 -11.99 -6.33 4.30
N ALA A 97 -11.35 -5.18 4.21
CA ALA A 97 -11.86 -3.97 4.85
C ALA A 97 -13.12 -3.51 4.13
N LYS A 98 -14.18 -3.31 4.89
CA LYS A 98 -15.48 -2.84 4.38
C LYS A 98 -15.56 -1.34 4.55
N THR A 99 -15.85 -0.60 3.49
CA THR A 99 -16.08 0.84 3.58
C THR A 99 -17.56 1.12 3.82
N SER A 100 -17.86 2.24 4.52
CA SER A 100 -19.21 2.76 4.64
C SER A 100 -19.61 3.42 3.32
N GLY A 101 -20.04 2.66 2.33
CA GLY A 101 -20.48 3.20 1.05
C GLY A 101 -21.74 4.07 1.20
N THR A 102 -21.61 5.38 1.03
CA THR A 102 -22.75 6.31 1.10
C THR A 102 -23.47 6.47 -0.23
N THR A 103 -22.76 6.35 -1.36
CA THR A 103 -23.35 6.67 -2.68
C THR A 103 -23.28 5.52 -3.69
N SER A 104 -22.29 4.64 -3.60
CA SER A 104 -22.06 3.54 -4.56
C SER A 104 -22.03 2.15 -3.92
N GLY A 105 -22.67 2.00 -2.75
CA GLY A 105 -22.71 0.71 -2.06
C GLY A 105 -21.43 0.37 -1.27
N VAL A 106 -21.43 -0.81 -0.69
CA VAL A 106 -20.33 -1.31 0.13
C VAL A 106 -19.17 -1.75 -0.75
N LYS A 107 -17.98 -1.20 -0.50
CA LYS A 107 -16.75 -1.59 -1.17
C LYS A 107 -15.87 -2.43 -0.24
N TYR A 108 -15.18 -3.40 -0.81
CA TYR A 108 -14.26 -4.28 -0.09
C TYR A 108 -12.84 -4.04 -0.58
N ILE A 109 -11.94 -3.75 0.36
CA ILE A 109 -10.52 -3.51 0.08
C ILE A 109 -9.72 -4.68 0.63
N PRO A 110 -9.02 -5.46 -0.21
CA PRO A 110 -8.19 -6.56 0.26
C PRO A 110 -6.97 -6.05 1.03
N ILE A 111 -6.82 -6.50 2.27
CA ILE A 111 -5.67 -6.20 3.13
C ILE A 111 -4.77 -7.42 3.19
N THR A 112 -3.58 -7.29 2.64
CA THR A 112 -2.60 -8.38 2.56
C THR A 112 -1.61 -8.33 3.72
N LYS A 113 -0.92 -9.45 3.97
CA LYS A 113 0.17 -9.51 4.95
C LYS A 113 1.26 -8.47 4.64
N ASP A 114 1.54 -8.22 3.37
CA ASP A 114 2.57 -7.27 2.94
C ASP A 114 2.14 -5.79 3.14
N SER A 115 0.83 -5.49 3.09
CA SER A 115 0.33 -4.12 3.24
C SER A 115 0.18 -3.67 4.71
N ILE A 116 -0.05 -4.61 5.65
CA ILE A 116 -0.26 -4.28 7.06
C ILE A 116 0.89 -3.46 7.67
N PRO A 117 2.19 -3.83 7.48
CA PRO A 117 3.27 -3.04 8.05
C PRO A 117 3.27 -1.58 7.58
N ASN A 118 2.92 -1.32 6.31
CA ASN A 118 2.83 0.03 5.77
C ASN A 118 1.73 0.83 6.46
N HIS A 119 0.53 0.27 6.62
CA HIS A 119 -0.57 0.94 7.30
C HIS A 119 -0.21 1.30 8.75
N ILE A 120 0.32 0.32 9.51
CA ILE A 120 0.68 0.52 10.92
C ILE A 120 1.84 1.51 11.05
N ASN A 121 2.89 1.36 10.26
CA ASN A 121 4.07 2.22 10.33
C ASN A 121 3.73 3.66 9.93
N THR A 122 2.92 3.86 8.91
CA THR A 122 2.49 5.20 8.48
C THR A 122 1.70 5.91 9.58
N ALA A 123 0.72 5.25 10.19
CA ALA A 123 -0.07 5.82 11.28
C ALA A 123 0.81 6.13 12.51
N ARG A 124 1.68 5.19 12.89
CA ARG A 124 2.65 5.38 13.99
C ARG A 124 3.59 6.55 13.71
N ASN A 125 4.17 6.60 12.51
CA ASN A 125 5.14 7.63 12.14
C ASN A 125 4.49 9.02 12.10
N ALA A 126 3.25 9.14 11.61
CA ALA A 126 2.51 10.40 11.64
C ALA A 126 2.32 10.91 13.09
N LEU A 127 1.91 10.01 14.02
CA LEU A 127 1.78 10.37 15.44
C LEU A 127 3.13 10.77 16.06
N LEU A 128 4.21 10.03 15.77
CA LEU A 128 5.53 10.32 16.31
C LEU A 128 6.10 11.63 15.75
N CYS A 129 5.89 11.94 14.47
CA CYS A 129 6.28 13.24 13.91
C CYS A 129 5.55 14.39 14.61
N TYR A 130 4.24 14.28 14.81
CA TYR A 130 3.48 15.27 15.58
C TYR A 130 4.05 15.46 16.99
N MET A 131 4.37 14.36 17.69
CA MET A 131 4.96 14.42 19.05
C MET A 131 6.38 15.01 19.07
N ALA A 132 7.13 14.90 17.99
CA ALA A 132 8.48 15.45 17.90
C ALA A 132 8.48 16.96 17.68
N GLU A 133 7.44 17.51 17.04
CA GLU A 133 7.27 18.93 16.73
C GLU A 133 6.48 19.70 17.82
N SER A 134 5.82 18.98 18.76
CA SER A 134 5.07 19.56 19.89
C SER A 134 5.91 19.67 21.15
#